data_992f2d97732bc1cc69629606b608da06
#
_entry.id   992f2d97732bc1cc69629606b608da06
#
_cell.length_a   1.000
_cell.length_b   1.000
_cell.length_c   1.000
_cell.angle_alpha   90.00
_cell.angle_beta   90.00
_cell.angle_gamma   90.00
#
_symmetry.space_group_name_H-M   'P 1'
#
loop_
_entity.id
_entity.type
_entity.pdbx_description
1 polymer ?
#
loop_
_entity_poly.entity_id
_entity_poly.type
_entity_poly.pdbx_seq_one_letter_code
_entity_poly.pdbx_strand_id
1 'polypeptide(L)'
;VSNIAAVAFPDEYVLYPGNTIKQDNHYFQQQEYDTEGENGPSQQAQRLRRKRRRRETHFYHTLTKTITEECVERGVGTLVVGWPEDVRSDDLGKTANKWLHTWAFDRLYQYLNYKGAEHGVEVLKENEWNTSKSCCECGDSTDDNRVERGLYVCDSCGLVANADCNGAENIRQKITPNPAV
;
A
#
# COMPACT_ATOMS: atom_id res chain seq x y z
N VAL A 1 8.69 5.70 -9.84
CA VAL A 1 7.83 6.26 -8.78
C VAL A 1 7.17 5.09 -8.11
N SER A 2 7.23 4.98 -6.79
CA SER A 2 6.52 3.93 -6.09
C SER A 2 5.43 4.56 -5.25
N ASN A 3 4.21 4.19 -5.54
CA ASN A 3 3.07 4.56 -4.72
C ASN A 3 3.13 3.81 -3.39
N ILE A 4 2.60 4.42 -2.35
CA ILE A 4 2.41 3.79 -1.04
C ILE A 4 1.05 3.10 -0.98
N ALA A 5 0.08 3.64 -1.69
CA ALA A 5 -1.23 3.06 -1.87
C ALA A 5 -1.79 3.41 -3.26
N ALA A 6 -2.67 2.55 -3.77
CA ALA A 6 -3.52 2.80 -4.93
C ALA A 6 -4.95 2.42 -4.52
N VAL A 7 -5.91 3.27 -4.84
CA VAL A 7 -7.32 3.04 -4.57
C VAL A 7 -8.09 3.07 -5.87
N ALA A 8 -8.89 2.02 -6.11
CA ALA A 8 -9.81 1.91 -7.24
C ALA A 8 -11.22 2.27 -6.75
N PHE A 9 -11.75 3.36 -7.27
CA PHE A 9 -13.16 3.72 -7.17
C PHE A 9 -13.91 3.24 -8.41
N PRO A 10 -15.25 3.22 -8.41
CA PRO A 10 -16.02 2.76 -9.58
C PRO A 10 -15.71 3.48 -10.89
N ASP A 11 -15.32 4.74 -10.83
CA ASP A 11 -15.15 5.67 -11.93
C ASP A 11 -13.74 6.22 -12.10
N GLU A 12 -12.87 6.03 -11.10
CA GLU A 12 -11.49 6.55 -11.15
C GLU A 12 -10.50 5.77 -10.28
N TYR A 13 -9.22 6.03 -10.53
CA TYR A 13 -8.11 5.50 -9.72
C TYR A 13 -7.34 6.64 -9.06
N VAL A 14 -7.06 6.50 -7.78
CA VAL A 14 -6.25 7.45 -7.03
C VAL A 14 -4.94 6.81 -6.57
N LEU A 15 -3.82 7.44 -6.94
CA LEU A 15 -2.48 6.99 -6.56
C LEU A 15 -1.89 7.91 -5.50
N TYR A 16 -1.46 7.32 -4.39
CA TYR A 16 -0.81 8.05 -3.29
C TYR A 16 0.70 7.80 -3.33
N PRO A 17 1.51 8.83 -3.63
CA PRO A 17 2.96 8.67 -3.75
C PRO A 17 3.63 8.43 -2.40
N GLY A 18 4.54 7.46 -2.36
CA GLY A 18 5.33 7.11 -1.17
C GLY A 18 6.71 7.78 -1.09
N ASN A 19 7.02 8.73 -1.97
CA ASN A 19 8.36 9.31 -2.07
C ASN A 19 8.81 9.99 -0.78
N THR A 20 7.94 10.77 -0.15
CA THR A 20 8.24 11.50 1.10
C THR A 20 8.65 10.55 2.22
N ILE A 21 7.89 9.48 2.45
CA ILE A 21 8.21 8.52 3.52
C ILE A 21 9.48 7.73 3.23
N LYS A 22 9.78 7.46 1.96
CA LYS A 22 11.03 6.80 1.55
C LYS A 22 12.24 7.68 1.74
N GLN A 23 12.14 8.95 1.35
CA GLN A 23 13.21 9.94 1.56
C GLN A 23 13.48 10.16 3.05
N ASP A 24 12.43 10.30 3.85
CA ASP A 24 12.54 10.41 5.31
C ASP A 24 13.23 9.18 5.90
N ASN A 25 12.82 7.98 5.52
CA ASN A 25 13.41 6.74 6.02
C ASN A 25 14.89 6.63 5.66
N HIS A 26 15.25 6.93 4.41
CA HIS A 26 16.65 6.93 3.96
C HIS A 26 17.48 7.95 4.75
N TYR A 27 17.02 9.20 4.85
CA TYR A 27 17.70 10.26 5.59
C TYR A 27 17.93 9.88 7.06
N PHE A 28 16.89 9.41 7.75
CA PHE A 28 17.02 9.07 9.17
C PHE A 28 17.86 7.83 9.40
N GLN A 29 17.82 6.83 8.53
CA GLN A 29 18.67 5.65 8.63
C GLN A 29 20.15 6.03 8.51
N GLN A 30 20.50 6.91 7.57
CA GLN A 30 21.86 7.39 7.41
C GLN A 30 22.32 8.17 8.64
N GLN A 31 21.52 9.10 9.13
CA GLN A 31 21.84 9.89 10.33
C GLN A 31 21.95 9.03 11.60
N GLU A 32 21.11 7.99 11.74
CA GLU A 32 21.19 7.05 12.86
C GLU A 32 22.50 6.27 12.83
N TYR A 33 22.92 5.79 11.65
CA TYR A 33 24.19 5.08 11.48
C TYR A 33 25.39 5.93 11.89
N ASP A 34 25.43 7.19 11.48
CA ASP A 34 26.53 8.14 11.79
C ASP A 34 26.59 8.51 13.30
N THR A 35 25.54 8.24 14.06
CA THR A 35 25.42 8.59 15.49
C THR A 35 25.41 7.40 16.44
N GLU A 36 25.54 6.17 15.95
CA GLU A 36 25.66 4.97 16.78
C GLU A 36 27.04 4.94 17.47
N GLY A 37 27.03 4.80 18.82
CA GLY A 37 28.26 4.64 19.58
C GLY A 37 28.65 3.17 19.74
N GLU A 38 29.89 2.90 20.13
CA GLU A 38 30.43 1.54 20.34
C GLU A 38 29.65 0.70 21.36
N ASN A 39 28.98 1.35 22.32
CA ASN A 39 28.25 0.70 23.42
C ASN A 39 26.71 0.83 23.30
N GLY A 40 26.18 1.01 22.08
CA GLY A 40 24.75 1.10 21.81
C GLY A 40 24.29 2.49 21.37
N PRO A 41 22.97 2.69 21.17
CA PRO A 41 22.46 3.91 20.54
C PRO A 41 22.68 5.12 21.44
N SER A 42 23.38 6.13 20.92
CA SER A 42 23.58 7.42 21.60
C SER A 42 22.24 8.14 21.88
N GLN A 43 22.24 9.12 22.78
CA GLN A 43 21.05 9.95 23.02
C GLN A 43 20.58 10.66 21.72
N GLN A 44 21.52 11.03 20.86
CA GLN A 44 21.21 11.65 19.57
C GLN A 44 20.53 10.64 18.63
N ALA A 45 21.02 9.41 18.52
CA ALA A 45 20.38 8.34 17.75
C ALA A 45 18.95 8.07 18.25
N GLN A 46 18.73 8.04 19.56
CA GLN A 46 17.39 7.87 20.13
C GLN A 46 16.45 9.03 19.79
N ARG A 47 16.93 10.28 19.77
CA ARG A 47 16.15 11.47 19.36
C ARG A 47 15.77 11.37 17.87
N LEU A 48 16.70 10.95 17.00
CA LEU A 48 16.46 10.76 15.58
C LEU A 48 15.41 9.66 15.32
N ARG A 49 15.51 8.52 16.01
CA ARG A 49 14.50 7.43 15.94
C ARG A 49 13.11 7.90 16.37
N ARG A 50 13.01 8.69 17.43
CA ARG A 50 11.72 9.28 17.86
C ARG A 50 11.17 10.25 16.82
N LYS A 51 12.02 11.10 16.22
CA LYS A 51 11.62 12.05 15.18
C LYS A 51 11.13 11.32 13.94
N ARG A 52 11.86 10.30 13.46
CA ARG A 52 11.43 9.44 12.35
C ARG A 52 10.06 8.83 12.62
N ARG A 53 9.89 8.17 13.77
CA ARG A 53 8.61 7.54 14.14
C ARG A 53 7.45 8.52 14.18
N ARG A 54 7.65 9.75 14.66
CA ARG A 54 6.59 10.78 14.65
C ARG A 54 6.22 11.20 13.24
N ARG A 55 7.20 11.41 12.37
CA ARG A 55 6.94 11.77 10.96
C ARG A 55 6.22 10.66 10.22
N GLU A 56 6.67 9.43 10.39
CA GLU A 56 6.03 8.24 9.84
C GLU A 56 4.58 8.10 10.33
N THR A 57 4.35 8.23 11.62
CA THR A 57 3.01 8.21 12.22
C THR A 57 2.12 9.29 11.62
N HIS A 58 2.63 10.52 11.55
CA HIS A 58 1.89 11.65 10.94
C HIS A 58 1.55 11.39 9.48
N PHE A 59 2.50 10.86 8.70
CA PHE A 59 2.28 10.50 7.30
C PHE A 59 1.13 9.49 7.14
N TYR A 60 1.13 8.40 7.90
CA TYR A 60 0.06 7.40 7.82
C TYR A 60 -1.28 7.94 8.31
N HIS A 61 -1.31 8.78 9.33
CA HIS A 61 -2.54 9.43 9.75
C HIS A 61 -3.12 10.36 8.69
N THR A 62 -2.27 11.13 8.00
CA THR A 62 -2.69 12.00 6.90
C THR A 62 -3.20 11.18 5.73
N LEU A 63 -2.43 10.19 5.28
CA LEU A 63 -2.81 9.29 4.18
C LEU A 63 -4.18 8.63 4.43
N THR A 64 -4.34 8.00 5.58
CA THR A 64 -5.59 7.29 5.91
C THR A 64 -6.77 8.24 6.10
N LYS A 65 -6.54 9.46 6.60
CA LYS A 65 -7.55 10.50 6.67
C LYS A 65 -8.02 10.86 5.26
N THR A 66 -7.10 11.17 4.35
CA THR A 66 -7.43 11.52 2.96
C THR A 66 -8.22 10.40 2.28
N ILE A 67 -7.77 9.15 2.38
CA ILE A 67 -8.48 8.00 1.79
C ILE A 67 -9.90 7.89 2.36
N THR A 68 -10.08 8.02 3.68
CA THR A 68 -11.40 7.94 4.31
C THR A 68 -12.31 9.09 3.87
N GLU A 69 -11.80 10.32 3.81
CA GLU A 69 -12.54 11.49 3.34
C GLU A 69 -12.99 11.31 1.89
N GLU A 70 -12.13 10.81 1.00
CA GLU A 70 -12.50 10.50 -0.38
C GLU A 70 -13.56 9.41 -0.49
N CYS A 71 -13.52 8.38 0.37
CA CYS A 71 -14.59 7.38 0.44
C CYS A 71 -15.92 8.03 0.81
N VAL A 72 -15.93 8.88 1.82
CA VAL A 72 -17.14 9.58 2.27
C VAL A 72 -17.70 10.50 1.19
N GLU A 73 -16.85 11.31 0.55
CA GLU A 73 -17.25 12.24 -0.52
C GLU A 73 -17.88 11.52 -1.71
N ARG A 74 -17.43 10.30 -2.00
CA ARG A 74 -17.95 9.47 -3.09
C ARG A 74 -19.09 8.54 -2.67
N GLY A 75 -19.54 8.59 -1.42
CA GLY A 75 -20.59 7.72 -0.90
C GLY A 75 -20.21 6.24 -0.84
N VAL A 76 -18.91 5.93 -0.70
CA VAL A 76 -18.41 4.56 -0.57
C VAL A 76 -18.69 4.04 0.82
N GLY A 77 -19.51 2.98 0.93
CA GLY A 77 -19.85 2.33 2.21
C GLY A 77 -18.85 1.25 2.63
N THR A 78 -18.07 0.69 1.69
CA THR A 78 -17.11 -0.39 1.98
C THR A 78 -15.79 -0.13 1.28
N LEU A 79 -14.69 -0.12 2.04
CA LEU A 79 -13.31 -0.05 1.55
C LEU A 79 -12.62 -1.40 1.73
N VAL A 80 -12.07 -1.96 0.65
CA VAL A 80 -11.34 -3.23 0.71
C VAL A 80 -9.86 -2.99 0.66
N VAL A 81 -9.13 -3.59 1.59
CA VAL A 81 -7.67 -3.51 1.68
C VAL A 81 -7.05 -4.84 1.28
N GLY A 82 -6.23 -4.85 0.25
CA GLY A 82 -5.42 -6.01 -0.13
C GLY A 82 -4.52 -6.44 1.03
N TRP A 83 -4.59 -7.73 1.38
CA TRP A 83 -3.87 -8.27 2.52
C TRP A 83 -2.93 -9.39 2.09
N PRO A 84 -1.61 -9.24 2.28
CA PRO A 84 -0.63 -10.24 1.87
C PRO A 84 -0.57 -11.39 2.90
N GLU A 85 -1.46 -12.36 2.81
CA GLU A 85 -1.49 -13.50 3.75
C GLU A 85 -0.28 -14.42 3.59
N ASP A 86 0.11 -14.73 2.36
CA ASP A 86 1.15 -15.74 2.07
C ASP A 86 2.59 -15.20 2.22
N VAL A 87 2.76 -13.88 2.12
CA VAL A 87 4.10 -13.25 2.15
C VAL A 87 4.76 -13.30 3.54
N ARG A 88 3.99 -13.57 4.59
CA ARG A 88 4.50 -13.73 5.96
C ARG A 88 5.16 -15.08 6.21
N SER A 89 4.87 -16.09 5.40
CA SER A 89 5.40 -17.47 5.55
C SER A 89 6.69 -17.73 4.76
N ASP A 90 6.95 -16.92 3.72
CA ASP A 90 8.11 -17.09 2.85
C ASP A 90 9.33 -16.33 3.37
N ASP A 91 10.48 -17.00 3.44
CA ASP A 91 11.76 -16.35 3.75
C ASP A 91 12.31 -15.61 2.52
N LEU A 92 11.82 -14.41 2.29
CA LEU A 92 12.23 -13.55 1.18
C LEU A 92 13.60 -12.87 1.39
N GLY A 93 14.37 -13.34 2.39
CA GLY A 93 15.64 -12.75 2.78
C GLY A 93 15.52 -11.55 3.74
N LYS A 94 16.57 -11.28 4.50
CA LYS A 94 16.56 -10.32 5.62
C LYS A 94 16.08 -8.91 5.26
N THR A 95 16.36 -8.44 4.04
CA THR A 95 16.00 -7.09 3.60
C THR A 95 14.52 -7.01 3.21
N ALA A 96 14.01 -7.98 2.47
CA ALA A 96 12.61 -8.04 2.06
C ALA A 96 11.69 -8.34 3.24
N ASN A 97 12.05 -9.30 4.09
CA ASN A 97 11.33 -9.59 5.33
C ASN A 97 11.26 -8.38 6.26
N LYS A 98 12.33 -7.57 6.35
CA LYS A 98 12.34 -6.34 7.14
C LYS A 98 11.35 -5.30 6.62
N TRP A 99 11.08 -5.26 5.32
CA TRP A 99 10.08 -4.37 4.70
C TRP A 99 8.66 -4.91 4.80
N LEU A 100 8.47 -6.22 4.67
CA LEU A 100 7.17 -6.90 4.70
C LEU A 100 6.64 -7.10 6.13
N HIS A 101 7.53 -7.38 7.08
CA HIS A 101 7.21 -7.45 8.51
C HIS A 101 7.04 -6.07 9.16
N THR A 102 7.32 -5.00 8.43
CA THR A 102 7.20 -3.70 9.03
C THR A 102 5.74 -3.30 9.07
N TRP A 103 5.15 -3.38 10.23
CA TRP A 103 4.21 -2.41 10.84
C TRP A 103 3.34 -1.55 9.89
N ALA A 104 3.73 -1.33 8.64
CA ALA A 104 3.07 -0.42 7.73
C ALA A 104 1.68 -0.89 7.34
N PHE A 105 1.54 -2.18 6.98
CA PHE A 105 0.23 -2.73 6.58
C PHE A 105 -0.75 -2.81 7.74
N ASP A 106 -0.34 -3.38 8.88
CA ASP A 106 -1.20 -3.47 10.07
C ASP A 106 -1.60 -2.07 10.56
N ARG A 107 -0.66 -1.13 10.58
CA ARG A 107 -0.92 0.25 11.00
C ARG A 107 -1.85 0.97 10.02
N LEU A 108 -1.61 0.83 8.73
CA LEU A 108 -2.46 1.40 7.68
C LEU A 108 -3.90 0.88 7.82
N TYR A 109 -4.05 -0.44 7.92
CA TYR A 109 -5.35 -1.06 8.12
C TYR A 109 -6.03 -0.58 9.40
N GLN A 110 -5.33 -0.58 10.54
CA GLN A 110 -5.92 -0.12 11.81
C GLN A 110 -6.40 1.32 11.72
N TYR A 111 -5.59 2.20 11.07
CA TYR A 111 -5.97 3.61 10.92
C TYR A 111 -7.14 3.79 9.95
N LEU A 112 -7.21 3.04 8.88
CA LEU A 112 -8.37 3.03 7.99
C LEU A 112 -9.61 2.49 8.71
N ASN A 113 -9.48 1.39 9.43
CA ASN A 113 -10.59 0.72 10.10
C ASN A 113 -11.29 1.63 11.13
N TYR A 114 -10.52 2.26 12.06
CA TYR A 114 -11.18 3.11 13.05
C TYR A 114 -11.73 4.41 12.45
N LYS A 115 -11.01 5.02 11.48
CA LYS A 115 -11.51 6.23 10.80
C LYS A 115 -12.70 5.93 9.91
N GLY A 116 -12.67 4.80 9.19
CA GLY A 116 -13.83 4.33 8.44
C GLY A 116 -15.05 4.16 9.33
N ALA A 117 -14.89 3.51 10.48
CA ALA A 117 -15.96 3.31 11.44
C ALA A 117 -16.57 4.63 11.95
N GLU A 118 -15.74 5.67 12.18
CA GLU A 118 -16.19 7.01 12.57
C GLU A 118 -17.08 7.68 11.50
N HIS A 119 -16.91 7.30 10.24
CA HIS A 119 -17.63 7.88 9.10
C HIS A 119 -18.62 6.92 8.41
N GLY A 120 -18.85 5.74 8.98
CA GLY A 120 -19.78 4.76 8.42
C GLY A 120 -19.23 4.00 7.21
N VAL A 121 -17.91 3.97 7.02
CA VAL A 121 -17.22 3.20 6.00
C VAL A 121 -16.69 1.91 6.63
N GLU A 122 -17.19 0.77 6.18
CA GLU A 122 -16.67 -0.53 6.59
C GLU A 122 -15.32 -0.82 5.90
N VAL A 123 -14.34 -1.33 6.66
CA VAL A 123 -13.01 -1.66 6.10
C VAL A 123 -12.76 -3.15 6.20
N LEU A 124 -12.68 -3.82 5.05
CA LEU A 124 -12.49 -5.26 4.93
C LEU A 124 -11.06 -5.58 4.48
N LYS A 125 -10.56 -6.75 4.90
CA LYS A 125 -9.34 -7.34 4.37
C LYS A 125 -9.69 -8.35 3.29
N GLU A 126 -8.98 -8.32 2.19
CA GLU A 126 -9.12 -9.27 1.11
C GLU A 126 -7.76 -9.80 0.68
N ASN A 127 -7.65 -11.09 0.42
CA ASN A 127 -6.41 -11.68 -0.04
C ASN A 127 -5.99 -11.07 -1.38
N GLU A 128 -4.74 -10.59 -1.46
CA GLU A 128 -4.19 -10.00 -2.69
C GLU A 128 -3.56 -11.01 -3.65
N TRP A 129 -3.72 -12.32 -3.39
CA TRP A 129 -3.15 -13.35 -4.24
C TRP A 129 -3.55 -13.16 -5.71
N ASN A 130 -2.58 -13.20 -6.59
CA ASN A 130 -2.67 -13.07 -8.05
C ASN A 130 -3.20 -11.71 -8.59
N THR A 131 -3.54 -10.75 -7.74
CA THR A 131 -4.12 -9.46 -8.20
C THR A 131 -3.16 -8.60 -9.01
N SER A 132 -1.86 -8.76 -8.84
CA SER A 132 -0.83 -8.04 -9.59
C SER A 132 -0.53 -8.64 -10.97
N LYS A 133 -0.94 -9.90 -11.22
CA LYS A 133 -0.70 -10.63 -12.46
C LYS A 133 -1.93 -10.67 -13.37
N SER A 134 -3.12 -10.74 -12.76
CA SER A 134 -4.38 -10.79 -13.50
C SER A 134 -4.73 -9.44 -14.13
N CYS A 135 -5.27 -9.49 -15.33
CA CYS A 135 -5.83 -8.32 -16.00
C CYS A 135 -7.20 -7.99 -15.41
N CYS A 136 -7.39 -6.74 -14.99
CA CYS A 136 -8.67 -6.30 -14.42
C CYS A 136 -9.81 -6.22 -15.45
N GLU A 137 -9.50 -6.18 -16.74
CA GLU A 137 -10.49 -6.14 -17.81
C GLU A 137 -10.93 -7.53 -18.28
N CYS A 138 -9.98 -8.42 -18.62
CA CYS A 138 -10.30 -9.71 -19.21
C CYS A 138 -10.01 -10.93 -18.31
N GLY A 139 -9.41 -10.72 -17.14
CA GLY A 139 -9.08 -11.78 -16.19
C GLY A 139 -7.87 -12.65 -16.59
N ASP A 140 -7.25 -12.41 -17.75
CA ASP A 140 -6.05 -13.15 -18.15
C ASP A 140 -4.90 -12.93 -17.17
N SER A 141 -4.17 -14.00 -16.86
CA SER A 141 -3.16 -13.99 -15.82
C SER A 141 -1.87 -14.62 -16.31
N THR A 142 -0.96 -13.77 -16.78
CA THR A 142 0.38 -14.15 -17.19
C THR A 142 1.43 -13.33 -16.46
N ASP A 143 2.61 -13.93 -16.22
CA ASP A 143 3.72 -13.24 -15.55
C ASP A 143 4.30 -12.11 -16.42
N ASP A 144 4.16 -12.20 -17.74
CA ASP A 144 4.71 -11.27 -18.73
C ASP A 144 3.92 -9.95 -18.82
N ASN A 145 2.65 -9.94 -18.39
CA ASN A 145 1.80 -8.74 -18.42
C ASN A 145 2.35 -7.57 -17.57
N ARG A 146 3.22 -7.83 -16.62
CA ARG A 146 3.91 -6.79 -15.85
C ARG A 146 5.26 -6.46 -16.48
N VAL A 147 5.25 -5.64 -17.52
CA VAL A 147 6.42 -5.31 -18.36
C VAL A 147 7.51 -4.59 -17.59
N GLU A 148 7.14 -3.59 -16.78
CA GLU A 148 8.05 -2.80 -15.96
C GLU A 148 7.41 -2.44 -14.60
N ARG A 149 8.25 -1.88 -13.70
CA ARG A 149 7.73 -1.38 -12.44
C ARG A 149 6.75 -0.21 -12.67
N GLY A 150 5.48 -0.45 -12.41
CA GLY A 150 4.41 0.53 -12.58
C GLY A 150 3.69 0.48 -13.93
N LEU A 151 4.16 -0.35 -14.89
CA LEU A 151 3.50 -0.54 -16.18
C LEU A 151 2.94 -1.97 -16.29
N TYR A 152 1.67 -2.05 -16.59
CA TYR A 152 0.93 -3.27 -16.88
C TYR A 152 0.43 -3.22 -18.33
N VAL A 153 0.70 -4.25 -19.10
CA VAL A 153 0.22 -4.41 -20.49
C VAL A 153 -0.34 -5.82 -20.63
N CYS A 154 -1.60 -5.94 -20.97
CA CYS A 154 -2.24 -7.23 -21.21
C CYS A 154 -2.12 -7.63 -22.68
N ASP A 155 -1.45 -8.73 -22.98
CA ASP A 155 -1.31 -9.24 -24.35
C ASP A 155 -2.64 -9.78 -24.91
N SER A 156 -3.55 -10.23 -24.04
CA SER A 156 -4.83 -10.82 -24.46
C SER A 156 -5.87 -9.78 -24.90
N CYS A 157 -6.01 -8.66 -24.17
CA CYS A 157 -7.01 -7.63 -24.49
C CYS A 157 -6.43 -6.27 -24.88
N GLY A 158 -5.10 -6.10 -24.78
CA GLY A 158 -4.42 -4.85 -25.11
C GLY A 158 -4.54 -3.76 -24.05
N LEU A 159 -5.04 -4.05 -22.84
CA LEU A 159 -5.09 -3.09 -21.76
C LEU A 159 -3.68 -2.58 -21.43
N VAL A 160 -3.52 -1.26 -21.39
CA VAL A 160 -2.32 -0.59 -20.86
C VAL A 160 -2.71 0.23 -19.65
N ALA A 161 -2.17 -0.11 -18.48
CA ALA A 161 -2.55 0.50 -17.22
C ALA A 161 -1.36 0.69 -16.28
N ASN A 162 -1.55 1.50 -15.24
CA ASN A 162 -0.65 1.49 -14.09
C ASN A 162 -0.84 0.16 -13.33
N ALA A 163 0.28 -0.54 -13.04
CA ALA A 163 0.23 -1.85 -12.38
C ALA A 163 -0.40 -1.80 -10.97
N ASP A 164 -0.24 -0.68 -10.24
CA ASP A 164 -0.84 -0.52 -8.91
C ASP A 164 -2.37 -0.29 -9.04
N CYS A 165 -2.82 0.42 -10.09
CA CYS A 165 -4.25 0.59 -10.39
C CYS A 165 -4.89 -0.73 -10.82
N ASN A 166 -4.23 -1.51 -11.69
CA ASN A 166 -4.72 -2.84 -12.08
C ASN A 166 -4.89 -3.75 -10.86
N GLY A 167 -3.90 -3.77 -9.95
CA GLY A 167 -3.98 -4.55 -8.72
C GLY A 167 -5.11 -4.09 -7.79
N ALA A 168 -5.29 -2.78 -7.62
CA ALA A 168 -6.36 -2.21 -6.81
C ALA A 168 -7.75 -2.55 -7.37
N GLU A 169 -7.92 -2.48 -8.69
CA GLU A 169 -9.17 -2.86 -9.35
C GLU A 169 -9.48 -4.35 -9.19
N ASN A 170 -8.49 -5.22 -9.34
CA ASN A 170 -8.67 -6.65 -9.10
C ASN A 170 -9.11 -6.96 -7.66
N ILE A 171 -8.61 -6.19 -6.67
CA ILE A 171 -9.06 -6.32 -5.27
C ILE A 171 -10.51 -5.85 -5.12
N ARG A 172 -10.87 -4.71 -5.71
CA ARG A 172 -12.24 -4.18 -5.70
C ARG A 172 -13.24 -5.19 -6.29
N GLN A 173 -12.90 -5.79 -7.43
CA GLN A 173 -13.76 -6.74 -8.15
C GLN A 173 -14.01 -8.04 -7.38
N LYS A 174 -13.17 -8.42 -6.42
CA LYS A 174 -13.42 -9.61 -5.59
C LYS A 174 -14.69 -9.50 -4.74
N ILE A 175 -15.04 -8.29 -4.32
CA ILE A 175 -16.25 -8.06 -3.51
C ILE A 175 -17.37 -7.38 -4.28
N THR A 176 -17.05 -6.72 -5.39
CA THR A 176 -18.03 -6.07 -6.28
C THR A 176 -17.72 -6.52 -7.71
N PRO A 177 -18.11 -7.75 -8.10
CA PRO A 177 -17.89 -8.22 -9.45
C PRO A 177 -18.50 -7.22 -10.44
N ASN A 178 -17.78 -6.89 -11.51
CA ASN A 178 -18.34 -6.12 -12.60
C ASN A 178 -19.62 -6.84 -13.07
N PRO A 179 -20.75 -6.13 -13.26
CA PRO A 179 -21.87 -6.74 -13.94
C PRO A 179 -21.38 -7.23 -15.29
N ALA A 180 -21.54 -8.52 -15.54
CA ALA A 180 -21.13 -9.14 -16.80
C ALA A 180 -21.71 -8.33 -17.97
N VAL A 181 -20.81 -7.89 -18.86
CA VAL A 181 -21.19 -7.27 -20.14
C VAL A 181 -21.81 -8.30 -21.05
#